data_8b71751aa4b88cf5cb88c1c01ee57704
#
_entry.id   8b71751aa4b88cf5cb88c1c01ee57704
#
_cell.length_a   1.000
_cell.length_b   1.000
_cell.length_c   1.000
_cell.angle_alpha   90.00
_cell.angle_beta   90.00
_cell.angle_gamma   90.00
#
_symmetry.space_group_name_H-M   'P 1'
#
loop_
_entity.id
_entity.type
_entity.pdbx_description
1 polymer ?
#
loop_
_entity_poly.entity_id
_entity_poly.type
_entity_poly.pdbx_seq_one_letter_code
_entity_poly.pdbx_strand_id
1 'polypeptide(L)'
;PYRRQRQMCIRDRFKRELKAYFTSPLGYVFLAIFYAFSGLFFYIFSLSVGSTDISSVFLMMFMVLMVFVPLLTMRLLSEDKKQKTDQLILTAPVSLLSIVMGKFLAAYAIFAIGVAVMPVYGFVMSTFATVSWLPIWGNTVGLLLLGGIFVSIGLFISSLTENQMIAAIGGFFINLMILLMNTLKSALPNGFLQDVLSSISVYSRYSEITSGIFSLSSLIFFVSVIFIFLFLTVRVLEKRRWA
;
A
#
# COMPACT_ATOMS: atom_id res chain seq x y z
N PRO A 1 -34.41 -16.92 -10.14
CA PRO A 1 -33.88 -15.64 -9.60
C PRO A 1 -32.79 -15.84 -8.55
N TYR A 2 -32.86 -16.85 -7.69
CA TYR A 2 -31.93 -17.09 -6.58
C TYR A 2 -30.47 -17.49 -6.99
N ARG A 3 -30.25 -17.97 -8.20
CA ARG A 3 -28.91 -18.39 -8.68
C ARG A 3 -28.00 -17.23 -9.02
N ARG A 4 -28.52 -16.05 -9.38
CA ARG A 4 -27.70 -14.85 -9.69
C ARG A 4 -27.17 -14.13 -8.45
N GLN A 5 -27.79 -14.27 -7.28
CA GLN A 5 -27.31 -13.66 -6.03
C GLN A 5 -26.10 -14.37 -5.43
N ARG A 6 -25.81 -15.63 -5.79
CA ARG A 6 -24.70 -16.43 -5.22
C ARG A 6 -23.31 -16.07 -5.74
N GLN A 7 -23.20 -15.32 -6.82
CA GLN A 7 -21.91 -14.93 -7.40
C GLN A 7 -21.83 -13.42 -7.55
N MET A 8 -21.82 -12.69 -6.41
CA MET A 8 -21.21 -11.38 -6.43
C MET A 8 -19.72 -11.60 -6.66
N CYS A 9 -19.31 -11.56 -7.92
CA CYS A 9 -17.96 -11.76 -8.38
C CYS A 9 -17.06 -10.72 -7.70
N ILE A 10 -15.79 -11.06 -7.42
CA ILE A 10 -14.77 -10.11 -6.94
C ILE A 10 -14.82 -8.80 -7.74
N ARG A 11 -15.07 -8.88 -9.02
CA ARG A 11 -15.23 -7.75 -9.96
C ARG A 11 -16.37 -6.80 -9.58
N ASP A 12 -17.53 -7.30 -9.18
CA ASP A 12 -18.68 -6.44 -8.87
C ASP A 12 -18.48 -5.73 -7.53
N ARG A 13 -17.85 -6.40 -6.56
CA ARG A 13 -17.44 -5.81 -5.30
C ARG A 13 -16.36 -4.76 -5.49
N PHE A 14 -15.32 -5.07 -6.26
CA PHE A 14 -14.28 -4.11 -6.62
C PHE A 14 -14.88 -2.84 -7.24
N LYS A 15 -15.77 -2.96 -8.22
CA LYS A 15 -16.43 -1.80 -8.86
C LYS A 15 -17.24 -0.97 -7.86
N ARG A 16 -17.95 -1.63 -6.95
CA ARG A 16 -18.75 -0.96 -5.91
C ARG A 16 -17.85 -0.20 -4.94
N GLU A 17 -16.82 -0.83 -4.44
CA GLU A 17 -15.87 -0.22 -3.50
C GLU A 17 -15.08 0.92 -4.16
N LEU A 18 -14.63 0.71 -5.40
CA LEU A 18 -13.95 1.75 -6.17
C LEU A 18 -14.85 2.96 -6.40
N LYS A 19 -16.13 2.74 -6.75
CA LYS A 19 -17.11 3.81 -6.90
C LYS A 19 -17.33 4.55 -5.56
N ALA A 20 -17.36 3.84 -4.43
CA ALA A 20 -17.49 4.44 -3.12
C ALA A 20 -16.34 5.40 -2.79
N TYR A 21 -15.11 5.09 -3.17
CA TYR A 21 -13.97 6.00 -3.03
C TYR A 21 -14.08 7.27 -3.87
N PHE A 22 -14.57 7.14 -5.11
CA PHE A 22 -14.78 8.29 -5.98
C PHE A 22 -16.07 9.08 -5.65
N THR A 23 -17.01 8.49 -4.94
CA THR A 23 -18.20 9.21 -4.44
C THR A 23 -17.89 9.94 -3.12
N SER A 24 -16.93 9.44 -2.33
CA SER A 24 -16.44 10.10 -1.12
C SER A 24 -15.26 11.03 -1.44
N PRO A 25 -15.05 12.09 -0.66
CA PRO A 25 -13.91 13.00 -0.88
C PRO A 25 -12.55 12.32 -0.60
N LEU A 26 -12.52 11.20 0.07
CA LEU A 26 -11.32 10.57 0.61
C LEU A 26 -10.33 10.12 -0.49
N GLY A 27 -10.85 9.55 -1.60
CA GLY A 27 -10.03 9.17 -2.73
C GLY A 27 -9.37 10.36 -3.41
N TYR A 28 -10.12 11.45 -3.60
CA TYR A 28 -9.60 12.69 -4.19
C TYR A 28 -8.58 13.38 -3.29
N VAL A 29 -8.84 13.43 -1.98
CA VAL A 29 -7.90 14.01 -1.00
C VAL A 29 -6.59 13.22 -0.99
N PHE A 30 -6.66 11.88 -1.00
CA PHE A 30 -5.46 11.05 -1.09
C PHE A 30 -4.66 11.33 -2.35
N LEU A 31 -5.29 11.37 -3.53
CA LEU A 31 -4.62 11.65 -4.80
C LEU A 31 -4.04 13.06 -4.84
N ALA A 32 -4.77 14.07 -4.32
CA ALA A 32 -4.29 15.44 -4.26
C ALA A 32 -3.03 15.56 -3.40
N ILE A 33 -3.04 14.95 -2.22
CA ILE A 33 -1.87 14.94 -1.32
C ILE A 33 -0.71 14.19 -1.97
N PHE A 34 -0.98 13.02 -2.56
CA PHE A 34 0.04 12.22 -3.23
C PHE A 34 0.72 13.02 -4.36
N TYR A 35 -0.07 13.68 -5.22
CA TYR A 35 0.46 14.49 -6.33
C TYR A 35 1.18 15.74 -5.84
N ALA A 36 0.69 16.39 -4.77
CA ALA A 36 1.35 17.54 -4.17
C ALA A 36 2.75 17.20 -3.64
N PHE A 37 2.86 16.14 -2.84
CA PHE A 37 4.15 15.72 -2.28
C PHE A 37 5.09 15.14 -3.35
N SER A 38 4.59 14.31 -4.26
CA SER A 38 5.42 13.77 -5.33
C SER A 38 5.97 14.87 -6.26
N GLY A 39 5.13 15.86 -6.61
CA GLY A 39 5.56 17.01 -7.42
C GLY A 39 6.54 17.92 -6.68
N LEU A 40 6.31 18.15 -5.38
CA LEU A 40 7.23 18.93 -4.54
C LEU A 40 8.60 18.25 -4.43
N PHE A 41 8.65 16.96 -4.18
CA PHE A 41 9.91 16.22 -4.12
C PHE A 41 10.59 16.13 -5.48
N PHE A 42 9.83 15.97 -6.55
CA PHE A 42 10.37 16.02 -7.90
C PHE A 42 11.03 17.40 -8.19
N TYR A 43 10.38 18.49 -7.80
CA TYR A 43 10.95 19.81 -7.93
C TYR A 43 12.25 19.97 -7.12
N ILE A 44 12.23 19.58 -5.83
CA ILE A 44 13.37 19.78 -4.91
C ILE A 44 14.56 18.89 -5.31
N PHE A 45 14.35 17.60 -5.56
CA PHE A 45 15.45 16.64 -5.71
C PHE A 45 15.90 16.44 -7.15
N SER A 46 15.07 16.78 -8.12
CA SER A 46 15.42 16.60 -9.54
C SER A 46 15.56 17.93 -10.28
N LEU A 47 14.52 18.76 -10.34
CA LEU A 47 14.54 19.98 -11.15
C LEU A 47 15.48 21.05 -10.57
N SER A 48 15.43 21.33 -9.28
CA SER A 48 16.26 22.38 -8.66
C SER A 48 17.76 22.03 -8.62
N VAL A 49 18.07 20.74 -8.56
CA VAL A 49 19.46 20.24 -8.53
C VAL A 49 19.98 19.97 -9.95
N GLY A 50 19.10 19.91 -10.95
CA GLY A 50 19.47 19.55 -12.33
C GLY A 50 19.91 18.08 -12.46
N SER A 51 19.46 17.21 -11.55
CA SER A 51 19.80 15.78 -11.55
C SER A 51 18.77 14.98 -12.35
N THR A 52 19.25 14.05 -13.17
CA THR A 52 18.40 13.08 -13.88
C THR A 52 18.03 11.87 -13.02
N ASP A 53 18.60 11.75 -11.81
CA ASP A 53 18.29 10.69 -10.86
C ASP A 53 17.07 11.06 -10.03
N ILE A 54 15.99 10.32 -10.22
CA ILE A 54 14.72 10.46 -9.46
C ILE A 54 14.59 9.44 -8.32
N SER A 55 15.63 8.66 -8.02
CA SER A 55 15.59 7.65 -6.93
C SER A 55 15.29 8.27 -5.58
N SER A 56 15.80 9.48 -5.32
CA SER A 56 15.54 10.23 -4.09
C SER A 56 14.06 10.57 -3.92
N VAL A 57 13.36 10.87 -5.02
CA VAL A 57 11.90 11.13 -5.00
C VAL A 57 11.14 9.89 -4.52
N PHE A 58 11.49 8.71 -5.04
CA PHE A 58 10.87 7.45 -4.64
C PHE A 58 11.17 7.11 -3.16
N LEU A 59 12.38 7.36 -2.67
CA LEU A 59 12.73 7.16 -1.27
C LEU A 59 11.94 8.08 -0.33
N MET A 60 11.76 9.35 -0.71
CA MET A 60 10.95 10.29 0.09
C MET A 60 9.46 9.92 0.08
N MET A 61 8.96 9.36 -1.03
CA MET A 61 7.59 8.88 -1.10
C MET A 61 7.31 7.72 -0.12
N PHE A 62 8.32 6.95 0.29
CA PHE A 62 8.15 5.96 1.37
C PHE A 62 7.61 6.61 2.65
N MET A 63 8.18 7.76 3.07
CA MET A 63 7.75 8.47 4.28
C MET A 63 6.32 9.01 4.16
N VAL A 64 5.98 9.56 3.00
CA VAL A 64 4.62 10.05 2.72
C VAL A 64 3.61 8.91 2.79
N LEU A 65 3.91 7.80 2.12
CA LEU A 65 3.01 6.64 2.08
C LEU A 65 2.80 6.00 3.45
N MET A 66 3.83 5.98 4.29
CA MET A 66 3.72 5.47 5.66
C MET A 66 2.60 6.16 6.46
N VAL A 67 2.38 7.47 6.22
CA VAL A 67 1.35 8.27 6.89
C VAL A 67 0.01 8.19 6.15
N PHE A 68 0.01 8.36 4.83
CA PHE A 68 -1.22 8.56 4.07
C PHE A 68 -1.92 7.28 3.63
N VAL A 69 -1.21 6.16 3.48
CA VAL A 69 -1.86 4.88 3.17
C VAL A 69 -2.75 4.38 4.30
N PRO A 70 -2.36 4.44 5.61
CA PRO A 70 -3.28 4.14 6.70
C PRO A 70 -4.57 4.99 6.70
N LEU A 71 -4.49 6.26 6.31
CA LEU A 71 -5.67 7.12 6.18
C LEU A 71 -6.59 6.65 5.03
N LEU A 72 -6.01 6.19 3.91
CA LEU A 72 -6.77 5.61 2.80
C LEU A 72 -7.48 4.31 3.22
N THR A 73 -6.82 3.48 4.03
CA THR A 73 -7.28 2.13 4.37
C THR A 73 -8.12 2.06 5.65
N MET A 74 -8.11 3.10 6.49
CA MET A 74 -8.79 3.11 7.78
C MET A 74 -10.29 2.76 7.70
N ARG A 75 -10.96 3.14 6.61
CA ARG A 75 -12.42 2.96 6.43
C ARG A 75 -12.81 1.59 5.85
N LEU A 76 -11.85 0.82 5.31
CA LEU A 76 -12.14 -0.36 4.50
C LEU A 76 -13.01 -1.41 5.21
N LEU A 77 -12.72 -1.72 6.45
CA LEU A 77 -13.47 -2.71 7.25
C LEU A 77 -14.03 -2.12 8.54
N SER A 78 -13.41 -1.10 9.12
CA SER A 78 -13.88 -0.48 10.36
C SER A 78 -15.23 0.25 10.17
N GLU A 79 -15.48 0.80 8.98
CA GLU A 79 -16.75 1.45 8.66
C GLU A 79 -17.90 0.45 8.58
N ASP A 80 -17.68 -0.70 7.92
CA ASP A 80 -18.68 -1.78 7.84
C ASP A 80 -19.07 -2.28 9.23
N LYS A 81 -18.09 -2.36 10.15
CA LYS A 81 -18.33 -2.75 11.54
C LYS A 81 -19.09 -1.68 12.31
N LYS A 82 -18.68 -0.42 12.19
CA LYS A 82 -19.37 0.70 12.87
C LYS A 82 -20.84 0.80 12.45
N GLN A 83 -21.14 0.50 11.18
CA GLN A 83 -22.50 0.52 10.64
C GLN A 83 -23.26 -0.81 10.86
N LYS A 84 -22.62 -1.82 11.51
CA LYS A 84 -23.15 -3.19 11.70
C LYS A 84 -23.56 -3.89 10.40
N THR A 85 -23.07 -3.39 9.25
CA THR A 85 -23.27 -4.02 7.94
C THR A 85 -22.43 -5.27 7.77
N ASP A 86 -21.38 -5.43 8.60
CA ASP A 86 -20.57 -6.64 8.67
C ASP A 86 -21.40 -7.88 9.02
N GLN A 87 -22.41 -7.77 9.88
CA GLN A 87 -23.31 -8.88 10.24
C GLN A 87 -24.08 -9.39 9.01
N LEU A 88 -24.57 -8.50 8.16
CA LEU A 88 -25.23 -8.87 6.91
C LEU A 88 -24.26 -9.53 5.93
N ILE A 89 -23.00 -9.11 5.93
CA ILE A 89 -21.94 -9.66 5.07
C ILE A 89 -21.51 -11.05 5.57
N LEU A 90 -21.44 -11.24 6.89
CA LEU A 90 -21.03 -12.50 7.51
C LEU A 90 -22.11 -13.58 7.41
N THR A 91 -23.40 -13.21 7.44
CA THR A 91 -24.54 -14.14 7.28
C THR A 91 -24.84 -14.47 5.82
N ALA A 92 -24.38 -13.65 4.88
CA ALA A 92 -24.55 -13.94 3.46
C ALA A 92 -23.71 -15.15 3.02
N PRO A 93 -24.21 -16.00 2.09
CA PRO A 93 -23.47 -17.16 1.58
C PRO A 93 -22.39 -16.72 0.56
N VAL A 94 -21.43 -15.89 1.01
CA VAL A 94 -20.38 -15.32 0.18
C VAL A 94 -19.02 -15.70 0.76
N SER A 95 -18.01 -15.89 -0.09
CA SER A 95 -16.65 -16.16 0.36
C SER A 95 -16.02 -14.90 0.99
N LEU A 96 -15.49 -15.03 2.20
CA LEU A 96 -14.81 -13.94 2.89
C LEU A 96 -13.57 -13.45 2.12
N LEU A 97 -12.90 -14.37 1.43
CA LEU A 97 -11.79 -14.03 0.54
C LEU A 97 -12.21 -13.01 -0.54
N SER A 98 -13.40 -13.19 -1.14
CA SER A 98 -13.91 -12.28 -2.18
C SER A 98 -14.15 -10.86 -1.63
N ILE A 99 -14.53 -10.75 -0.33
CA ILE A 99 -14.74 -9.46 0.33
C ILE A 99 -13.41 -8.76 0.55
N VAL A 100 -12.45 -9.48 1.15
CA VAL A 100 -11.12 -8.96 1.46
C VAL A 100 -10.40 -8.54 0.17
N MET A 101 -10.41 -9.39 -0.86
CA MET A 101 -9.78 -9.08 -2.15
C MET A 101 -10.45 -7.90 -2.86
N GLY A 102 -11.79 -7.80 -2.83
CA GLY A 102 -12.50 -6.68 -3.43
C GLY A 102 -12.13 -5.33 -2.81
N LYS A 103 -12.04 -5.28 -1.47
CA LYS A 103 -11.63 -4.09 -0.71
C LYS A 103 -10.15 -3.76 -0.90
N PHE A 104 -9.28 -4.76 -0.84
CA PHE A 104 -7.85 -4.59 -1.11
C PHE A 104 -7.61 -4.00 -2.50
N LEU A 105 -8.17 -4.63 -3.54
CA LEU A 105 -8.00 -4.20 -4.93
C LEU A 105 -8.56 -2.79 -5.16
N ALA A 106 -9.65 -2.40 -4.50
CA ALA A 106 -10.21 -1.05 -4.64
C ALA A 106 -9.27 0.03 -4.08
N ALA A 107 -8.74 -0.17 -2.86
CA ALA A 107 -7.77 0.75 -2.26
C ALA A 107 -6.45 0.76 -3.05
N TYR A 108 -5.98 -0.41 -3.47
CA TYR A 108 -4.77 -0.55 -4.27
C TYR A 108 -4.90 0.10 -5.66
N ALA A 109 -6.07 0.06 -6.28
CA ALA A 109 -6.31 0.73 -7.56
C ALA A 109 -6.20 2.26 -7.45
N ILE A 110 -6.73 2.87 -6.38
CA ILE A 110 -6.58 4.31 -6.13
C ILE A 110 -5.12 4.66 -5.91
N PHE A 111 -4.41 3.85 -5.13
CA PHE A 111 -2.99 4.01 -4.94
C PHE A 111 -2.22 3.90 -6.26
N ALA A 112 -2.53 2.91 -7.10
CA ALA A 112 -1.90 2.73 -8.41
C ALA A 112 -2.16 3.91 -9.37
N ILE A 113 -3.35 4.52 -9.31
CA ILE A 113 -3.65 5.77 -10.04
C ILE A 113 -2.73 6.90 -9.56
N GLY A 114 -2.49 7.01 -8.26
CA GLY A 114 -1.51 7.96 -7.71
C GLY A 114 -0.11 7.72 -8.27
N VAL A 115 0.37 6.47 -8.21
CA VAL A 115 1.71 6.10 -8.68
C VAL A 115 1.89 6.27 -10.19
N ALA A 116 0.82 6.25 -10.98
CA ALA A 116 0.86 6.43 -12.43
C ALA A 116 1.46 7.78 -12.87
N VAL A 117 1.57 8.77 -11.98
CA VAL A 117 2.24 10.05 -12.26
C VAL A 117 3.79 9.91 -12.29
N MET A 118 4.36 8.89 -11.65
CA MET A 118 5.82 8.74 -11.54
C MET A 118 6.52 8.61 -12.91
N PRO A 119 6.06 7.79 -13.86
CA PRO A 119 6.62 7.76 -15.21
C PRO A 119 6.48 9.10 -15.95
N VAL A 120 5.47 9.92 -15.64
CA VAL A 120 5.29 11.25 -16.24
C VAL A 120 6.44 12.17 -15.87
N TYR A 121 6.96 12.09 -14.63
CA TYR A 121 8.15 12.85 -14.24
C TYR A 121 9.38 12.45 -15.05
N GLY A 122 9.54 11.15 -15.34
CA GLY A 122 10.58 10.66 -16.26
C GLY A 122 10.43 11.25 -17.67
N PHE A 123 9.19 11.35 -18.17
CA PHE A 123 8.92 11.97 -19.45
C PHE A 123 9.27 13.46 -19.44
N VAL A 124 8.90 14.20 -18.41
CA VAL A 124 9.30 15.61 -18.25
C VAL A 124 10.82 15.76 -18.24
N MET A 125 11.54 14.92 -17.50
CA MET A 125 13.01 14.96 -17.47
C MET A 125 13.63 14.66 -18.83
N SER A 126 13.03 13.77 -19.63
CA SER A 126 13.55 13.39 -20.95
C SER A 126 13.54 14.56 -21.95
N THR A 127 12.78 15.62 -21.68
CA THR A 127 12.79 16.85 -22.52
C THR A 127 14.02 17.73 -22.28
N PHE A 128 14.70 17.55 -21.13
CA PHE A 128 15.85 18.38 -20.72
C PHE A 128 17.18 17.61 -20.77
N ALA A 129 17.15 16.29 -20.59
CA ALA A 129 18.35 15.47 -20.54
C ALA A 129 18.06 14.02 -20.98
N THR A 130 19.12 13.27 -21.29
CA THR A 130 19.02 11.84 -21.58
C THR A 130 18.73 11.05 -20.31
N VAL A 131 17.56 10.43 -20.22
CA VAL A 131 17.09 9.69 -19.06
C VAL A 131 17.12 8.19 -19.33
N SER A 132 17.62 7.43 -18.38
CA SER A 132 17.51 5.96 -18.41
C SER A 132 16.12 5.52 -17.92
N TRP A 133 15.32 4.91 -18.78
CA TRP A 133 13.95 4.50 -18.46
C TRP A 133 13.86 3.28 -17.54
N LEU A 134 14.87 2.43 -17.55
CA LEU A 134 14.85 1.19 -16.78
C LEU A 134 14.75 1.43 -15.26
N PRO A 135 15.54 2.33 -14.63
CA PRO A 135 15.37 2.67 -13.21
C PRO A 135 14.00 3.28 -12.90
N ILE A 136 13.43 4.11 -13.80
CA ILE A 136 12.12 4.74 -13.56
C ILE A 136 11.01 3.69 -13.45
N TRP A 137 10.94 2.77 -14.42
CA TRP A 137 9.95 1.70 -14.39
C TRP A 137 10.17 0.77 -13.20
N GLY A 138 11.42 0.47 -12.91
CA GLY A 138 11.77 -0.36 -11.77
C GLY A 138 11.35 0.24 -10.44
N ASN A 139 11.67 1.50 -10.22
CA ASN A 139 11.28 2.23 -9.02
C ASN A 139 9.77 2.39 -8.92
N THR A 140 9.06 2.58 -10.05
CA THR A 140 7.60 2.60 -10.09
C THR A 140 6.99 1.26 -9.65
N VAL A 141 7.53 0.14 -10.13
CA VAL A 141 7.11 -1.21 -9.70
C VAL A 141 7.44 -1.42 -8.21
N GLY A 142 8.62 -1.00 -7.76
CA GLY A 142 9.01 -1.04 -6.34
C GLY A 142 8.03 -0.28 -5.45
N LEU A 143 7.61 0.92 -5.88
CA LEU A 143 6.65 1.74 -5.15
C LEU A 143 5.26 1.10 -5.13
N LEU A 144 4.82 0.47 -6.22
CA LEU A 144 3.58 -0.30 -6.28
C LEU A 144 3.60 -1.48 -5.29
N LEU A 145 4.67 -2.23 -5.24
CA LEU A 145 4.82 -3.35 -4.30
C LEU A 145 4.81 -2.88 -2.84
N LEU A 146 5.54 -1.80 -2.54
CA LEU A 146 5.56 -1.18 -1.22
C LEU A 146 4.15 -0.74 -0.79
N GLY A 147 3.44 -0.04 -1.66
CA GLY A 147 2.07 0.37 -1.41
C GLY A 147 1.14 -0.81 -1.19
N GLY A 148 1.34 -1.92 -1.91
CA GLY A 148 0.62 -3.18 -1.67
C GLY A 148 0.79 -3.69 -0.25
N ILE A 149 2.02 -3.65 0.31
CA ILE A 149 2.28 -3.99 1.72
C ILE A 149 1.51 -3.05 2.65
N PHE A 150 1.64 -1.74 2.48
CA PHE A 150 1.00 -0.77 3.37
C PHE A 150 -0.53 -0.86 3.31
N VAL A 151 -1.11 -1.08 2.13
CA VAL A 151 -2.56 -1.30 1.96
C VAL A 151 -3.01 -2.60 2.64
N SER A 152 -2.25 -3.69 2.52
CA SER A 152 -2.59 -4.97 3.16
C SER A 152 -2.51 -4.89 4.69
N ILE A 153 -1.50 -4.22 5.24
CA ILE A 153 -1.36 -3.94 6.68
C ILE A 153 -2.53 -3.08 7.17
N GLY A 154 -2.83 -1.98 6.47
CA GLY A 154 -3.92 -1.09 6.83
C GLY A 154 -5.28 -1.79 6.79
N LEU A 155 -5.52 -2.66 5.82
CA LEU A 155 -6.71 -3.50 5.74
C LEU A 155 -6.80 -4.47 6.93
N PHE A 156 -5.68 -5.11 7.30
CA PHE A 156 -5.61 -5.97 8.46
C PHE A 156 -5.95 -5.23 9.76
N ILE A 157 -5.34 -4.08 10.01
CA ILE A 157 -5.63 -3.27 11.21
C ILE A 157 -7.08 -2.78 11.22
N SER A 158 -7.60 -2.33 10.07
CA SER A 158 -9.01 -1.96 9.90
C SER A 158 -9.97 -3.13 10.20
N SER A 159 -9.50 -4.39 10.04
CA SER A 159 -10.26 -5.58 10.41
C SER A 159 -10.33 -5.84 11.91
N LEU A 160 -9.43 -5.28 12.71
CA LEU A 160 -9.38 -5.53 14.17
C LEU A 160 -10.24 -4.55 14.97
N THR A 161 -10.49 -3.35 14.46
CA THR A 161 -11.18 -2.28 15.20
C THR A 161 -12.43 -1.78 14.46
N GLU A 162 -13.36 -1.20 15.19
CA GLU A 162 -14.56 -0.51 14.68
C GLU A 162 -14.33 1.01 14.55
N ASN A 163 -13.30 1.51 15.22
CA ASN A 163 -12.97 2.93 15.19
C ASN A 163 -11.95 3.22 14.08
N GLN A 164 -12.35 4.07 13.13
CA GLN A 164 -11.52 4.47 12.00
C GLN A 164 -10.23 5.18 12.44
N MET A 165 -10.28 6.01 13.49
CA MET A 165 -9.09 6.71 14.01
C MET A 165 -8.07 5.72 14.60
N ILE A 166 -8.55 4.73 15.37
CA ILE A 166 -7.69 3.68 15.92
C ILE A 166 -7.08 2.84 14.79
N ALA A 167 -7.84 2.57 13.72
CA ALA A 167 -7.32 1.87 12.54
C ALA A 167 -6.21 2.67 11.84
N ALA A 168 -6.38 3.98 11.67
CA ALA A 168 -5.37 4.85 11.06
C ALA A 168 -4.09 4.91 11.91
N ILE A 169 -4.23 5.17 13.21
CA ILE A 169 -3.11 5.26 14.14
C ILE A 169 -2.38 3.91 14.23
N GLY A 170 -3.11 2.80 14.36
CA GLY A 170 -2.52 1.46 14.40
C GLY A 170 -1.76 1.10 13.12
N GLY A 171 -2.32 1.42 11.95
CA GLY A 171 -1.66 1.25 10.67
C GLY A 171 -0.38 2.09 10.56
N PHE A 172 -0.45 3.36 10.96
CA PHE A 172 0.73 4.23 11.01
C PHE A 172 1.82 3.67 11.93
N PHE A 173 1.46 3.21 13.15
CA PHE A 173 2.44 2.65 14.09
C PHE A 173 3.13 1.40 13.55
N ILE A 174 2.41 0.50 12.86
CA ILE A 174 3.03 -0.68 12.26
C ILE A 174 3.97 -0.28 11.13
N ASN A 175 3.56 0.65 10.27
CA ASN A 175 4.43 1.16 9.21
C ASN A 175 5.66 1.87 9.78
N LEU A 176 5.52 2.61 10.89
CA LEU A 176 6.62 3.23 11.61
C LEU A 176 7.58 2.17 12.20
N MET A 177 7.06 1.08 12.76
CA MET A 177 7.88 -0.03 13.25
C MET A 177 8.70 -0.66 12.12
N ILE A 178 8.14 -0.80 10.91
CA ILE A 178 8.87 -1.28 9.73
C ILE A 178 10.06 -0.36 9.41
N LEU A 179 9.88 0.95 9.51
CA LEU A 179 10.97 1.91 9.33
C LEU A 179 12.01 1.82 10.45
N LEU A 180 11.56 1.77 11.72
CA LEU A 180 12.45 1.68 12.88
C LEU A 180 13.28 0.40 12.90
N MET A 181 12.79 -0.70 12.35
CA MET A 181 13.57 -1.93 12.17
C MET A 181 14.85 -1.68 11.36
N ASN A 182 14.80 -0.81 10.36
CA ASN A 182 15.99 -0.46 9.59
C ASN A 182 16.99 0.37 10.39
N THR A 183 16.50 1.31 11.20
CA THR A 183 17.35 2.12 12.10
C THR A 183 17.98 1.25 13.18
N LEU A 184 17.21 0.31 13.73
CA LEU A 184 17.72 -0.64 14.73
C LEU A 184 18.82 -1.55 14.14
N LYS A 185 18.65 -2.00 12.89
CA LYS A 185 19.68 -2.74 12.15
C LYS A 185 21.00 -1.98 12.09
N SER A 186 20.98 -0.68 11.81
CA SER A 186 22.21 0.13 11.73
C SER A 186 22.86 0.40 13.08
N ALA A 187 22.13 0.26 14.18
CA ALA A 187 22.63 0.43 15.55
C ALA A 187 23.21 -0.85 16.15
N LEU A 188 22.95 -2.02 15.57
CA LEU A 188 23.46 -3.30 16.06
C LEU A 188 24.85 -3.61 15.49
N PRO A 189 25.77 -4.21 16.30
CA PRO A 189 27.03 -4.71 15.79
C PRO A 189 26.81 -5.83 14.78
N ASN A 190 27.75 -5.96 13.83
CA ASN A 190 27.71 -6.99 12.80
C ASN A 190 27.56 -8.40 13.42
N GLY A 191 26.51 -9.14 13.03
CA GLY A 191 26.22 -10.45 13.56
C GLY A 191 24.91 -11.04 13.03
N PHE A 192 24.59 -12.24 13.47
CA PHE A 192 23.39 -12.98 13.05
C PHE A 192 22.09 -12.16 13.16
N LEU A 193 21.94 -11.35 14.20
CA LEU A 193 20.75 -10.50 14.40
C LEU A 193 20.63 -9.44 13.31
N GLN A 194 21.75 -8.85 12.89
CA GLN A 194 21.77 -7.86 11.80
C GLN A 194 21.37 -8.50 10.47
N ASP A 195 21.83 -9.71 10.17
CA ASP A 195 21.51 -10.45 8.96
C ASP A 195 20.01 -10.81 8.91
N VAL A 196 19.44 -11.26 10.03
CA VAL A 196 18.02 -11.55 10.15
C VAL A 196 17.19 -10.27 9.95
N LEU A 197 17.52 -9.17 10.65
CA LEU A 197 16.81 -7.91 10.48
C LEU A 197 16.92 -7.37 9.04
N SER A 198 18.08 -7.53 8.39
CA SER A 198 18.27 -7.11 6.99
C SER A 198 17.35 -7.89 6.03
N SER A 199 17.21 -9.19 6.28
CA SER A 199 16.39 -10.07 5.45
C SER A 199 14.89 -9.76 5.56
N ILE A 200 14.44 -9.24 6.73
CA ILE A 200 13.03 -8.93 7.02
C ILE A 200 12.71 -7.45 6.75
N SER A 201 13.72 -6.58 6.65
CA SER A 201 13.52 -5.15 6.51
C SER A 201 12.93 -4.79 5.13
N VAL A 202 11.67 -4.35 5.13
CA VAL A 202 10.97 -3.83 3.95
C VAL A 202 11.69 -2.61 3.36
N TYR A 203 12.17 -1.71 4.23
CA TYR A 203 12.87 -0.50 3.80
C TYR A 203 14.20 -0.82 3.10
N SER A 204 15.02 -1.74 3.63
CA SER A 204 16.28 -2.14 2.99
C SER A 204 16.04 -2.69 1.58
N ARG A 205 15.07 -3.60 1.43
CA ARG A 205 14.72 -4.18 0.13
C ARG A 205 14.14 -3.15 -0.83
N TYR A 206 13.37 -2.19 -0.32
CA TYR A 206 12.87 -1.09 -1.14
C TYR A 206 14.00 -0.17 -1.61
N SER A 207 14.95 0.17 -0.73
CA SER A 207 16.11 1.00 -1.10
C SER A 207 17.04 0.31 -2.10
N GLU A 208 17.16 -1.02 -2.05
CA GLU A 208 17.89 -1.80 -3.09
C GLU A 208 17.22 -1.65 -4.46
N ILE A 209 15.87 -1.77 -4.52
CA ILE A 209 15.12 -1.59 -5.76
C ILE A 209 15.29 -0.16 -6.29
N THR A 210 15.22 0.85 -5.42
CA THR A 210 15.40 2.26 -5.84
C THR A 210 16.83 2.56 -6.30
N SER A 211 17.81 1.82 -5.80
CA SER A 211 19.21 1.88 -6.28
C SER A 211 19.44 1.12 -7.59
N GLY A 212 18.41 0.56 -8.21
CA GLY A 212 18.48 -0.16 -9.48
C GLY A 212 18.81 -1.64 -9.36
N ILE A 213 18.89 -2.19 -8.14
CA ILE A 213 19.19 -3.63 -7.92
C ILE A 213 17.86 -4.40 -7.84
N PHE A 214 17.46 -4.98 -8.97
CA PHE A 214 16.26 -5.81 -9.05
C PHE A 214 16.58 -7.26 -8.69
N SER A 215 16.30 -7.66 -7.46
CA SER A 215 16.40 -9.06 -7.05
C SER A 215 15.02 -9.74 -7.06
N LEU A 216 14.95 -10.93 -7.66
CA LEU A 216 13.73 -11.75 -7.62
C LEU A 216 13.32 -12.08 -6.16
N SER A 217 14.32 -12.21 -5.28
CA SER A 217 14.12 -12.41 -3.85
C SER A 217 13.29 -11.27 -3.22
N SER A 218 13.59 -10.01 -3.57
CA SER A 218 12.83 -8.85 -3.06
C SER A 218 11.40 -8.84 -3.57
N LEU A 219 11.17 -9.19 -4.84
CA LEU A 219 9.81 -9.30 -5.40
C LEU A 219 8.97 -10.35 -4.67
N ILE A 220 9.54 -11.56 -4.50
CA ILE A 220 8.86 -12.66 -3.77
C ILE A 220 8.56 -12.26 -2.34
N PHE A 221 9.49 -11.58 -1.66
CA PHE A 221 9.29 -11.09 -0.31
C PHE A 221 8.10 -10.13 -0.22
N PHE A 222 8.02 -9.10 -1.09
CA PHE A 222 6.91 -8.14 -1.09
C PHE A 222 5.56 -8.84 -1.30
N VAL A 223 5.47 -9.73 -2.29
CA VAL A 223 4.26 -10.49 -2.58
C VAL A 223 3.87 -11.40 -1.41
N SER A 224 4.85 -12.06 -0.77
CA SER A 224 4.62 -12.94 0.39
C SER A 224 4.06 -12.16 1.57
N VAL A 225 4.60 -10.97 1.88
CA VAL A 225 4.11 -10.12 2.97
C VAL A 225 2.67 -9.67 2.70
N ILE A 226 2.36 -9.23 1.48
CA ILE A 226 0.98 -8.88 1.09
C ILE A 226 0.04 -10.06 1.32
N PHE A 227 0.42 -11.26 0.86
CA PHE A 227 -0.39 -12.45 0.99
C PHE A 227 -0.62 -12.83 2.46
N ILE A 228 0.41 -12.74 3.31
CA ILE A 228 0.31 -13.04 4.75
C ILE A 228 -0.73 -12.12 5.41
N PHE A 229 -0.65 -10.80 5.20
CA PHE A 229 -1.60 -9.88 5.82
C PHE A 229 -3.03 -10.04 5.29
N LEU A 230 -3.19 -10.33 4.00
CA LEU A 230 -4.52 -10.64 3.44
C LEU A 230 -5.08 -11.94 4.04
N PHE A 231 -4.26 -12.98 4.17
CA PHE A 231 -4.66 -14.23 4.82
C PHE A 231 -5.06 -14.01 6.28
N LEU A 232 -4.26 -13.25 7.06
CA LEU A 232 -4.60 -12.91 8.45
C LEU A 232 -5.92 -12.14 8.53
N THR A 233 -6.18 -11.22 7.60
CA THR A 233 -7.45 -10.49 7.52
C THR A 233 -8.62 -11.43 7.32
N VAL A 234 -8.51 -12.41 6.42
CA VAL A 234 -9.54 -13.42 6.20
C VAL A 234 -9.77 -14.23 7.48
N ARG A 235 -8.71 -14.65 8.18
CA ARG A 235 -8.80 -15.42 9.43
C ARG A 235 -9.49 -14.63 10.56
N VAL A 236 -9.23 -13.34 10.67
CA VAL A 236 -9.94 -12.46 11.63
C VAL A 236 -11.44 -12.41 11.34
N LEU A 237 -11.82 -12.29 10.07
CA LEU A 237 -13.23 -12.30 9.67
C LEU A 237 -13.89 -13.68 9.87
N GLU A 238 -13.17 -14.77 9.59
CA GLU A 238 -13.65 -16.14 9.86
C GLU A 238 -13.94 -16.34 11.35
N LYS A 239 -13.00 -15.96 12.23
CA LYS A 239 -13.20 -16.07 13.68
C LYS A 239 -14.47 -15.35 14.14
N ARG A 240 -14.75 -14.17 13.59
CA ARG A 240 -15.97 -13.40 13.91
C ARG A 240 -17.25 -14.02 13.38
N ARG A 241 -17.19 -14.79 12.30
CA ARG A 241 -18.34 -15.51 11.74
C ARG A 241 -18.83 -16.64 12.66
N TRP A 242 -17.93 -17.18 13.48
CA TRP A 242 -18.21 -18.31 14.39
C TRP A 242 -18.39 -17.89 15.85
N ALA A 243 -18.11 -16.64 16.20
CA ALA A 243 -18.34 -16.06 17.52
C ALA A 243 -19.72 -15.40 17.60
#